data_5589f8469fa2c9e0e2a49d5bee590089
#
_entry.id   5589f8469fa2c9e0e2a49d5bee590089
#
_cell.length_a   1.000
_cell.length_b   1.000
_cell.length_c   1.000
_cell.angle_alpha   90.00
_cell.angle_beta   90.00
_cell.angle_gamma   90.00
#
_symmetry.space_group_name_H-M   'P 1'
#
loop_
_entity.id
_entity.type
_entity.pdbx_description
1 polymer ?
#
loop_
_entity_poly.entity_id
_entity_poly.type
_entity_poly.pdbx_seq_one_letter_code
_entity_poly.pdbx_strand_id
1 'polypeptide(L)'
;YGLPAEQGLHYNLPAPIGSVVLGNVQDLRRTVIGSRGGELNTFNRGVRPTSTENLMLTGDENIVDIEFAVLWQVKNVMQYAFAVRNAEENVRSAAESAMREVIGQSNLQYAQTEGRTKIEQETKDLLQRILDEYGLGIRITQVQLLRVDPPQEVIGAFRDVQAARADKERNINEANTYRNQVLPRAKGDASAIIQKAEAYKAQTVARAKGDVQRFTQVYDQWAKAKDITSERIYLETLEEVLRNVNKVMVDKSAAGPGVVPYLPLPELKPGQSMPKAPAPAPAPATTGGQR
;
A
#
# COMPACT_ATOMS: atom_id res chain seq x y z
N TYR A 1 -3.59 -51.11 43.29
CA TYR A 1 -3.96 -50.99 41.86
C TYR A 1 -5.41 -50.47 41.82
N GLY A 2 -5.60 -49.17 41.54
CA GLY A 2 -6.91 -48.59 41.36
C GLY A 2 -7.56 -49.06 40.06
N LEU A 3 -8.76 -49.56 40.12
CA LEU A 3 -9.56 -49.79 38.92
C LEU A 3 -10.18 -48.44 38.53
N PRO A 4 -10.10 -48.09 37.24
CA PRO A 4 -10.78 -46.87 36.76
C PRO A 4 -12.29 -47.11 36.86
N ALA A 5 -12.99 -46.23 37.57
CA ALA A 5 -14.44 -46.24 37.56
C ALA A 5 -14.95 -45.29 36.48
N GLU A 6 -15.99 -45.71 35.75
CA GLU A 6 -16.69 -44.86 34.80
C GLU A 6 -17.47 -43.73 35.52
N GLN A 7 -17.98 -42.77 34.73
CA GLN A 7 -18.77 -41.68 35.28
C GLN A 7 -20.03 -42.21 35.95
N GLY A 8 -20.24 -41.92 37.22
CA GLY A 8 -21.41 -42.37 37.97
C GLY A 8 -21.17 -42.50 39.46
N LEU A 9 -22.16 -43.04 40.14
CA LEU A 9 -22.08 -43.36 41.57
C LEU A 9 -21.43 -44.71 41.79
N HIS A 10 -20.26 -44.72 42.44
CA HIS A 10 -19.55 -45.96 42.77
C HIS A 10 -19.35 -46.03 44.31
N TYR A 11 -19.49 -47.24 44.81
CA TYR A 11 -19.19 -47.56 46.24
C TYR A 11 -17.73 -47.87 46.42
N ASN A 12 -17.07 -47.17 47.33
CA ASN A 12 -15.70 -47.47 47.75
C ASN A 12 -15.62 -47.69 49.25
N LEU A 13 -14.69 -48.54 49.68
CA LEU A 13 -14.46 -48.79 51.08
C LEU A 13 -13.82 -47.57 51.75
N PRO A 14 -14.21 -47.24 53.02
CA PRO A 14 -13.67 -46.08 53.70
C PRO A 14 -12.16 -46.25 54.02
N ALA A 15 -11.49 -45.11 54.23
CA ALA A 15 -10.13 -45.11 54.67
C ALA A 15 -9.97 -45.86 56.01
N PRO A 16 -8.87 -46.68 56.23
CA PRO A 16 -7.63 -46.73 55.44
C PRO A 16 -7.59 -47.81 54.34
N ILE A 17 -8.69 -48.53 54.12
CA ILE A 17 -8.72 -49.69 53.18
C ILE A 17 -8.77 -49.17 51.73
N GLY A 18 -9.53 -48.13 51.45
CA GLY A 18 -9.66 -47.54 50.14
C GLY A 18 -9.39 -46.03 50.15
N SER A 19 -8.79 -45.52 49.08
CA SER A 19 -8.68 -44.08 48.80
C SER A 19 -9.21 -43.79 47.41
N VAL A 20 -9.94 -42.70 47.26
CA VAL A 20 -10.53 -42.26 45.99
C VAL A 20 -9.86 -40.99 45.49
N VAL A 21 -9.35 -40.99 44.30
CA VAL A 21 -8.87 -39.78 43.63
C VAL A 21 -9.93 -39.35 42.62
N LEU A 22 -10.56 -38.21 42.93
CA LEU A 22 -11.56 -37.61 42.05
C LEU A 22 -10.87 -36.71 41.01
N GLY A 23 -10.98 -37.02 39.76
CA GLY A 23 -10.49 -36.19 38.67
C GLY A 23 -11.66 -35.54 37.90
N ASN A 24 -11.67 -34.23 37.83
CA ASN A 24 -12.68 -33.52 37.04
C ASN A 24 -12.23 -33.46 35.59
N VAL A 25 -12.90 -34.19 34.71
CA VAL A 25 -12.56 -34.34 33.29
C VAL A 25 -13.12 -33.16 32.44
N GLN A 26 -14.17 -32.50 32.96
CA GLN A 26 -14.85 -31.43 32.22
C GLN A 26 -14.23 -30.04 32.46
N ASP A 27 -13.41 -29.90 33.48
CA ASP A 27 -12.81 -28.60 33.80
C ASP A 27 -11.76 -28.21 32.75
N LEU A 28 -12.02 -27.06 32.11
CA LEU A 28 -11.05 -26.42 31.26
C LEU A 28 -10.06 -25.64 32.14
N ARG A 29 -8.82 -26.11 32.19
CA ARG A 29 -7.74 -25.47 32.93
C ARG A 29 -6.98 -24.53 32.02
N ARG A 30 -6.57 -23.39 32.58
CA ARG A 30 -5.78 -22.39 31.88
C ARG A 30 -4.43 -22.22 32.59
N THR A 31 -3.36 -22.52 31.90
CA THR A 31 -1.99 -22.25 32.36
C THR A 31 -1.41 -21.12 31.54
N VAL A 32 -1.03 -20.03 32.21
CA VAL A 32 -0.39 -18.88 31.57
C VAL A 32 1.12 -19.00 31.75
N ILE A 33 1.83 -18.83 30.66
CA ILE A 33 3.29 -18.95 30.59
C ILE A 33 3.83 -17.61 30.12
N GLY A 34 4.87 -17.11 30.78
CA GLY A 34 5.47 -15.85 30.42
C GLY A 34 4.85 -14.61 31.08
N SER A 35 3.85 -14.78 31.95
CA SER A 35 3.24 -13.66 32.64
C SER A 35 4.16 -13.02 33.68
N ARG A 36 4.34 -11.71 33.58
CA ARG A 36 5.08 -10.91 34.59
C ARG A 36 4.41 -10.80 35.94
N GLY A 37 3.17 -11.23 36.07
CA GLY A 37 2.39 -11.22 37.29
C GLY A 37 1.83 -12.61 37.47
N GLY A 38 2.47 -13.40 38.34
CA GLY A 38 1.88 -14.65 38.79
C GLY A 38 0.46 -14.41 39.30
N GLU A 39 -0.41 -15.38 39.03
CA GLU A 39 -1.77 -15.55 39.55
C GLU A 39 -2.28 -14.49 40.52
N LEU A 40 -3.49 -14.02 40.29
CA LEU A 40 -4.31 -13.14 41.12
C LEU A 40 -4.46 -13.58 42.61
N ASN A 41 -3.45 -14.19 43.17
CA ASN A 41 -3.45 -14.55 44.58
C ASN A 41 -2.22 -14.01 45.27
N THR A 42 -2.51 -13.03 46.08
CA THR A 42 -1.74 -12.63 47.26
C THR A 42 -0.98 -11.31 47.15
N PHE A 43 -1.37 -10.45 48.01
CA PHE A 43 -0.86 -9.20 48.55
C PHE A 43 0.65 -9.08 48.82
N ASN A 44 1.51 -9.72 48.07
CA ASN A 44 2.96 -9.53 48.18
C ASN A 44 3.52 -8.92 46.89
N ARG A 45 3.60 -7.59 46.87
CA ARG A 45 4.39 -6.78 45.95
C ARG A 45 5.90 -7.03 46.14
N GLY A 46 6.35 -8.20 45.76
CA GLY A 46 7.76 -8.42 45.46
C GLY A 46 7.91 -8.34 43.96
N VAL A 47 8.58 -7.29 43.49
CA VAL A 47 9.05 -7.21 42.07
C VAL A 47 9.96 -8.43 41.89
N ARG A 48 9.42 -9.51 41.29
CA ARG A 48 10.26 -10.61 40.85
C ARG A 48 11.03 -10.13 39.62
N PRO A 49 12.34 -10.33 39.60
CA PRO A 49 13.13 -9.99 38.44
C PRO A 49 12.55 -10.73 37.22
N THR A 50 12.59 -10.08 36.07
CA THR A 50 12.22 -10.59 34.74
C THR A 50 12.73 -12.04 34.64
N SER A 51 11.84 -13.01 34.68
CA SER A 51 12.26 -14.40 34.51
C SER A 51 12.78 -14.51 33.09
N THR A 52 14.03 -14.94 32.95
CA THR A 52 14.69 -15.21 31.66
C THR A 52 13.97 -16.32 30.87
N GLU A 53 13.02 -17.00 31.51
CA GLU A 53 12.22 -18.10 30.95
C GLU A 53 11.31 -17.65 29.81
N ASN A 54 10.90 -16.37 29.76
CA ASN A 54 10.01 -15.84 28.72
C ASN A 54 10.71 -15.39 27.46
N LEU A 55 12.05 -15.27 27.54
CA LEU A 55 12.84 -14.83 26.39
C LEU A 55 13.08 -16.00 25.45
N MET A 56 12.67 -15.81 24.22
CA MET A 56 12.84 -16.79 23.13
C MET A 56 13.56 -16.13 21.96
N LEU A 57 14.30 -16.94 21.20
CA LEU A 57 14.99 -16.52 19.99
C LEU A 57 14.14 -16.90 18.79
N THR A 58 13.88 -15.94 17.90
CA THR A 58 13.19 -16.17 16.63
C THR A 58 14.17 -16.64 15.55
N GLY A 59 13.64 -17.16 14.43
CA GLY A 59 14.46 -17.63 13.31
C GLY A 59 15.26 -16.55 12.59
N ASP A 60 14.90 -15.28 12.80
CA ASP A 60 15.62 -14.09 12.31
C ASP A 60 16.55 -13.46 13.37
N GLU A 61 16.98 -14.27 14.35
CA GLU A 61 17.96 -13.92 15.40
C GLU A 61 17.53 -12.77 16.32
N ASN A 62 16.23 -12.49 16.41
CA ASN A 62 15.69 -11.51 17.35
C ASN A 62 15.31 -12.17 18.67
N ILE A 63 15.58 -11.49 19.78
CA ILE A 63 15.12 -11.90 21.11
C ILE A 63 13.73 -11.31 21.34
N VAL A 64 12.79 -12.15 21.74
CA VAL A 64 11.39 -11.77 22.00
C VAL A 64 10.92 -12.23 23.36
N ASP A 65 10.11 -11.42 24.00
CA ASP A 65 9.38 -11.72 25.24
C ASP A 65 7.97 -12.19 24.85
N ILE A 66 7.69 -13.46 25.11
CA ILE A 66 6.45 -14.11 24.70
C ILE A 66 5.63 -14.50 25.93
N GLU A 67 4.38 -14.05 25.91
CA GLU A 67 3.37 -14.46 26.86
C GLU A 67 2.26 -15.21 26.13
N PHE A 68 1.94 -16.42 26.61
CA PHE A 68 0.90 -17.24 26.01
C PHE A 68 0.14 -18.05 27.06
N ALA A 69 -1.07 -18.45 26.73
CA ALA A 69 -1.93 -19.27 27.57
C ALA A 69 -2.26 -20.59 26.88
N VAL A 70 -2.17 -21.67 27.63
CA VAL A 70 -2.56 -23.00 27.18
C VAL A 70 -3.84 -23.40 27.89
N LEU A 71 -4.87 -23.71 27.12
CA LEU A 71 -6.13 -24.26 27.60
C LEU A 71 -6.11 -25.77 27.39
N TRP A 72 -6.27 -26.50 28.46
CA TRP A 72 -6.20 -27.95 28.44
C TRP A 72 -7.23 -28.59 29.38
N GLN A 73 -7.54 -29.86 29.10
CA GLN A 73 -8.47 -30.64 29.91
C GLN A 73 -7.91 -32.05 30.11
N VAL A 74 -8.35 -32.72 31.16
CA VAL A 74 -7.95 -34.09 31.45
C VAL A 74 -8.77 -35.04 30.57
N LYS A 75 -8.08 -35.86 29.76
CA LYS A 75 -8.71 -36.89 28.91
C LYS A 75 -8.83 -38.21 29.67
N ASN A 76 -7.77 -38.57 30.39
CA ASN A 76 -7.70 -39.81 31.13
C ASN A 76 -7.21 -39.54 32.56
N VAL A 77 -8.12 -39.69 33.53
CA VAL A 77 -7.84 -39.41 34.95
C VAL A 77 -6.78 -40.34 35.52
N MET A 78 -6.71 -41.63 35.08
CA MET A 78 -5.78 -42.58 35.56
C MET A 78 -4.34 -42.16 35.19
N GLN A 79 -4.13 -41.84 33.92
CA GLN A 79 -2.82 -41.39 33.46
C GLN A 79 -2.44 -40.06 34.13
N TYR A 80 -3.39 -39.10 34.21
CA TYR A 80 -3.16 -37.84 34.87
C TYR A 80 -2.76 -37.92 36.33
N ALA A 81 -3.41 -38.84 37.08
CA ALA A 81 -3.16 -38.98 38.52
C ALA A 81 -1.92 -39.80 38.87
N PHE A 82 -1.53 -40.75 38.02
CA PHE A 82 -0.48 -41.72 38.34
C PHE A 82 0.76 -41.63 37.49
N ALA A 83 0.70 -41.01 36.30
CA ALA A 83 1.85 -40.88 35.41
C ALA A 83 2.89 -39.88 35.94
N VAL A 84 2.43 -38.77 36.54
CA VAL A 84 3.33 -37.67 36.93
C VAL A 84 2.91 -37.02 38.24
N ARG A 85 3.87 -36.61 39.06
CA ARG A 85 3.59 -35.95 40.35
C ARG A 85 2.96 -34.55 40.23
N ASN A 86 3.44 -33.74 39.25
CA ASN A 86 2.99 -32.35 39.01
C ASN A 86 2.64 -32.16 37.52
N ALA A 87 1.44 -32.59 37.12
CA ALA A 87 1.05 -32.57 35.71
C ALA A 87 0.99 -31.14 35.14
N GLU A 88 0.62 -30.15 35.96
CA GLU A 88 0.54 -28.75 35.54
C GLU A 88 1.91 -28.13 35.22
N GLU A 89 2.93 -28.45 36.03
CA GLU A 89 4.31 -27.99 35.80
C GLU A 89 4.90 -28.64 34.55
N ASN A 90 4.60 -29.94 34.33
CA ASN A 90 5.01 -30.61 33.11
C ASN A 90 4.35 -30.07 31.84
N VAL A 91 3.06 -29.72 31.92
CA VAL A 91 2.37 -29.01 30.81
C VAL A 91 3.04 -27.68 30.54
N ARG A 92 3.41 -26.92 31.59
CA ARG A 92 4.14 -25.65 31.46
C ARG A 92 5.46 -25.84 30.74
N SER A 93 6.29 -26.72 31.20
CA SER A 93 7.64 -26.99 30.62
C SER A 93 7.57 -27.53 29.20
N ALA A 94 6.62 -28.43 28.92
CA ALA A 94 6.38 -28.93 27.58
C ALA A 94 5.88 -27.84 26.63
N ALA A 95 4.96 -26.99 27.10
CA ALA A 95 4.43 -25.89 26.31
C ALA A 95 5.49 -24.82 26.00
N GLU A 96 6.36 -24.52 26.99
CA GLU A 96 7.50 -23.65 26.77
C GLU A 96 8.47 -24.19 25.74
N SER A 97 8.78 -25.48 25.81
CA SER A 97 9.66 -26.14 24.83
C SER A 97 9.06 -26.17 23.42
N ALA A 98 7.76 -26.49 23.31
CA ALA A 98 7.05 -26.50 22.04
C ALA A 98 6.97 -25.10 21.42
N MET A 99 6.65 -24.07 22.22
CA MET A 99 6.62 -22.69 21.75
C MET A 99 7.99 -22.20 21.29
N ARG A 100 9.04 -22.52 22.06
CA ARG A 100 10.43 -22.17 21.71
C ARG A 100 10.86 -22.79 20.38
N GLU A 101 10.47 -24.02 20.11
CA GLU A 101 10.75 -24.70 18.83
C GLU A 101 10.04 -24.02 17.66
N VAL A 102 8.73 -23.74 17.78
CA VAL A 102 7.93 -23.12 16.72
C VAL A 102 8.37 -21.68 16.44
N ILE A 103 8.64 -20.91 17.50
CA ILE A 103 9.12 -19.51 17.37
C ILE A 103 10.53 -19.47 16.76
N GLY A 104 11.38 -20.41 17.11
CA GLY A 104 12.73 -20.52 16.54
C GLY A 104 12.75 -20.75 15.01
N GLN A 105 11.65 -21.24 14.45
CA GLN A 105 11.47 -21.41 13.01
C GLN A 105 10.73 -20.24 12.35
N SER A 106 10.24 -19.28 13.12
CA SER A 106 9.41 -18.17 12.66
C SER A 106 10.13 -16.82 12.74
N ASN A 107 9.81 -15.90 11.85
CA ASN A 107 10.30 -14.52 11.91
C ASN A 107 9.46 -13.70 12.90
N LEU A 108 10.08 -12.73 13.57
CA LEU A 108 9.40 -11.86 14.53
C LEU A 108 8.19 -11.14 13.91
N GLN A 109 8.34 -10.55 12.75
CA GLN A 109 7.26 -9.81 12.08
C GLN A 109 6.08 -10.74 11.76
N TYR A 110 6.35 -11.96 11.32
CA TYR A 110 5.33 -12.97 11.04
C TYR A 110 4.59 -13.39 12.32
N ALA A 111 5.31 -13.58 13.44
CA ALA A 111 4.72 -13.94 14.73
C ALA A 111 3.82 -12.83 15.31
N GLN A 112 4.10 -11.55 14.99
CA GLN A 112 3.30 -10.42 15.45
C GLN A 112 2.04 -10.16 14.60
N THR A 113 2.01 -10.61 13.34
CA THR A 113 0.95 -10.27 12.38
C THR A 113 0.15 -11.51 11.92
N GLU A 114 0.35 -11.91 10.68
CA GLU A 114 -0.46 -12.94 10.01
C GLU A 114 -0.18 -14.37 10.51
N GLY A 115 1.03 -14.60 11.01
CA GLY A 115 1.48 -15.92 11.44
C GLY A 115 0.93 -16.39 12.78
N ARG A 116 0.31 -15.51 13.56
CA ARG A 116 -0.12 -15.78 14.93
C ARG A 116 -0.98 -17.04 15.05
N THR A 117 -2.03 -17.12 14.26
CA THR A 117 -2.94 -18.28 14.27
C THR A 117 -2.25 -19.59 13.86
N LYS A 118 -1.32 -19.50 12.91
CA LYS A 118 -0.56 -20.65 12.47
C LYS A 118 0.41 -21.15 13.56
N ILE A 119 1.09 -20.22 14.20
CA ILE A 119 1.99 -20.52 15.34
C ILE A 119 1.21 -21.16 16.50
N GLU A 120 0.03 -20.62 16.84
CA GLU A 120 -0.87 -21.19 17.86
C GLU A 120 -1.24 -22.64 17.53
N GLN A 121 -1.59 -22.92 16.26
CA GLN A 121 -1.96 -24.25 15.81
C GLN A 121 -0.78 -25.22 15.79
N GLU A 122 0.36 -24.81 15.24
CA GLU A 122 1.58 -25.64 15.19
C GLU A 122 2.07 -25.97 16.60
N THR A 123 2.06 -24.98 17.51
CA THR A 123 2.41 -25.17 18.91
C THR A 123 1.45 -26.15 19.60
N LYS A 124 0.14 -26.02 19.34
CA LYS A 124 -0.86 -26.94 19.87
C LYS A 124 -0.59 -28.38 19.42
N ASP A 125 -0.35 -28.57 18.13
CA ASP A 125 -0.12 -29.91 17.54
C ASP A 125 1.19 -30.53 18.03
N LEU A 126 2.23 -29.73 18.17
CA LEU A 126 3.50 -30.17 18.72
C LEU A 126 3.38 -30.52 20.21
N LEU A 127 2.75 -29.63 20.99
CA LEU A 127 2.53 -29.84 22.42
C LEU A 127 1.68 -31.10 22.67
N GLN A 128 0.62 -31.33 21.88
CA GLN A 128 -0.20 -32.53 22.01
C GLN A 128 0.63 -33.81 21.75
N ARG A 129 1.52 -33.81 20.74
CA ARG A 129 2.41 -34.93 20.45
C ARG A 129 3.35 -35.23 21.62
N ILE A 130 3.94 -34.19 22.20
CA ILE A 130 4.87 -34.34 23.34
C ILE A 130 4.13 -34.92 24.57
N LEU A 131 2.92 -34.40 24.85
CA LEU A 131 2.12 -34.88 25.99
C LEU A 131 1.56 -36.28 25.79
N ASP A 132 1.26 -36.68 24.54
CA ASP A 132 0.84 -38.04 24.20
C ASP A 132 2.02 -39.03 24.32
N GLU A 133 3.24 -38.64 23.94
CA GLU A 133 4.46 -39.44 24.10
C GLU A 133 4.77 -39.68 25.59
N TYR A 134 4.57 -38.65 26.44
CA TYR A 134 4.73 -38.80 27.88
C TYR A 134 3.56 -39.53 28.57
N GLY A 135 2.50 -39.82 27.85
CA GLY A 135 1.35 -40.57 28.38
C GLY A 135 0.60 -39.86 29.50
N LEU A 136 0.57 -38.53 29.50
CA LEU A 136 -0.04 -37.73 30.56
C LEU A 136 -1.55 -37.75 30.60
N GLY A 137 -2.21 -38.26 29.56
CA GLY A 137 -3.68 -38.30 29.47
C GLY A 137 -4.35 -36.94 29.45
N ILE A 138 -3.68 -35.92 28.89
CA ILE A 138 -4.13 -34.53 28.76
C ILE A 138 -4.44 -34.25 27.32
N ARG A 139 -5.50 -33.46 27.11
CA ARG A 139 -5.88 -32.95 25.77
C ARG A 139 -5.72 -31.43 25.77
N ILE A 140 -4.98 -30.92 24.81
CA ILE A 140 -4.88 -29.49 24.57
C ILE A 140 -6.08 -29.03 23.75
N THR A 141 -6.84 -28.08 24.29
CA THR A 141 -8.00 -27.49 23.60
C THR A 141 -7.52 -26.37 22.68
N GLN A 142 -6.75 -25.44 23.21
CA GLN A 142 -6.28 -24.25 22.48
C GLN A 142 -4.97 -23.73 23.09
N VAL A 143 -4.11 -23.18 22.24
CA VAL A 143 -3.00 -22.33 22.63
C VAL A 143 -3.33 -20.91 22.16
N GLN A 144 -3.15 -19.92 23.00
CA GLN A 144 -3.40 -18.51 22.70
C GLN A 144 -2.14 -17.69 22.98
N LEU A 145 -1.63 -17.01 21.98
CA LEU A 145 -0.58 -16.02 22.13
C LEU A 145 -1.20 -14.73 22.71
N LEU A 146 -0.77 -14.32 23.89
CA LEU A 146 -1.22 -13.09 24.52
C LEU A 146 -0.40 -11.90 24.05
N ARG A 147 0.94 -12.05 24.09
CA ARG A 147 1.87 -10.98 23.80
C ARG A 147 3.12 -11.52 23.12
N VAL A 148 3.63 -10.80 22.14
CA VAL A 148 4.89 -11.07 21.45
C VAL A 148 5.57 -9.74 21.17
N ASP A 149 6.48 -9.36 22.05
CA ASP A 149 7.18 -8.06 21.97
C ASP A 149 8.69 -8.24 22.14
N PRO A 150 9.50 -7.37 21.58
CA PRO A 150 10.91 -7.31 21.92
C PRO A 150 11.11 -6.86 23.37
N PRO A 151 12.21 -7.26 24.04
CA PRO A 151 12.54 -6.80 25.38
C PRO A 151 12.54 -5.28 25.50
N GLN A 152 12.13 -4.75 26.66
CA GLN A 152 11.99 -3.30 26.85
C GLN A 152 13.28 -2.52 26.60
N GLU A 153 14.42 -3.13 26.87
CA GLU A 153 15.74 -2.52 26.69
C GLU A 153 16.06 -2.19 25.21
N VAL A 154 15.52 -2.95 24.27
CA VAL A 154 15.79 -2.81 22.83
C VAL A 154 14.63 -2.23 22.02
N ILE A 155 13.48 -1.93 22.66
CA ILE A 155 12.30 -1.38 21.96
C ILE A 155 12.62 -0.09 21.19
N GLY A 156 13.47 0.80 21.78
CA GLY A 156 13.88 2.04 21.11
C GLY A 156 14.61 1.75 19.81
N ALA A 157 15.68 0.95 19.88
CA ALA A 157 16.46 0.58 18.71
C ALA A 157 15.63 -0.16 17.65
N PHE A 158 14.72 -1.03 18.08
CA PHE A 158 13.83 -1.73 17.16
C PHE A 158 12.88 -0.79 16.42
N ARG A 159 12.32 0.22 17.09
CA ARG A 159 11.48 1.25 16.47
C ARG A 159 12.27 2.07 15.46
N ASP A 160 13.52 2.41 15.75
CA ASP A 160 14.39 3.15 14.84
C ASP A 160 14.67 2.33 13.56
N VAL A 161 14.91 1.02 13.69
CA VAL A 161 15.08 0.12 12.55
C VAL A 161 13.79 0.03 11.70
N GLN A 162 12.64 -0.07 12.36
CA GLN A 162 11.35 -0.09 11.64
C GLN A 162 11.06 1.24 10.94
N ALA A 163 11.36 2.37 11.59
CA ALA A 163 11.26 3.70 10.96
C ALA A 163 12.17 3.81 9.73
N ALA A 164 13.43 3.40 9.85
CA ALA A 164 14.38 3.41 8.74
C ALA A 164 13.96 2.51 7.57
N ARG A 165 13.36 1.34 7.86
CA ARG A 165 12.77 0.47 6.81
C ARG A 165 11.59 1.14 6.11
N ALA A 166 10.68 1.74 6.87
CA ALA A 166 9.55 2.48 6.31
C ALA A 166 10.00 3.69 5.47
N ASP A 167 11.02 4.42 5.91
CA ASP A 167 11.60 5.53 5.16
C ASP A 167 12.27 5.05 3.86
N LYS A 168 12.99 3.94 3.91
CA LYS A 168 13.56 3.30 2.70
C LYS A 168 12.46 2.94 1.69
N GLU A 169 11.39 2.30 2.14
CA GLU A 169 10.27 1.93 1.27
C GLU A 169 9.56 3.16 0.70
N ARG A 170 9.37 4.20 1.52
CA ARG A 170 8.83 5.48 1.07
C ARG A 170 9.68 6.09 -0.04
N ASN A 171 10.98 6.20 0.18
CA ASN A 171 11.90 6.77 -0.80
C ASN A 171 11.91 5.96 -2.12
N ILE A 172 11.86 4.63 -2.04
CA ILE A 172 11.75 3.77 -3.22
C ILE A 172 10.42 4.02 -3.96
N ASN A 173 9.31 4.12 -3.23
CA ASN A 173 7.99 4.36 -3.81
C ASN A 173 7.89 5.75 -4.43
N GLU A 174 8.45 6.78 -3.78
CA GLU A 174 8.54 8.14 -4.34
C GLU A 174 9.37 8.18 -5.62
N ALA A 175 10.53 7.53 -5.62
CA ALA A 175 11.39 7.43 -6.79
C ALA A 175 10.71 6.69 -7.96
N ASN A 176 9.99 5.60 -7.65
CA ASN A 176 9.22 4.86 -8.65
C ASN A 176 8.04 5.70 -9.19
N THR A 177 7.35 6.43 -8.33
CA THR A 177 6.26 7.34 -8.72
C THR A 177 6.79 8.44 -9.63
N TYR A 178 7.89 9.08 -9.25
CA TYR A 178 8.55 10.09 -10.07
C TYR A 178 8.96 9.54 -11.44
N ARG A 179 9.61 8.39 -11.46
CA ARG A 179 10.01 7.72 -12.72
C ARG A 179 8.80 7.41 -13.61
N ASN A 180 7.72 6.88 -13.01
CA ASN A 180 6.50 6.52 -13.74
C ASN A 180 5.71 7.74 -14.22
N GLN A 181 5.90 8.90 -13.61
CA GLN A 181 5.27 10.15 -14.03
C GLN A 181 6.08 10.86 -15.11
N VAL A 182 7.39 11.02 -14.90
CA VAL A 182 8.24 11.83 -15.78
C VAL A 182 8.52 11.13 -17.10
N LEU A 183 8.86 9.85 -17.06
CA LEU A 183 9.25 9.12 -18.27
C LEU A 183 8.14 8.99 -19.32
N PRO A 184 6.90 8.59 -18.97
CA PRO A 184 5.81 8.53 -19.94
C PRO A 184 5.40 9.93 -20.44
N ARG A 185 5.43 10.94 -19.56
CA ARG A 185 5.14 12.32 -19.94
C ARG A 185 6.14 12.83 -20.99
N ALA A 186 7.43 12.66 -20.76
CA ALA A 186 8.47 13.06 -21.71
C ALA A 186 8.34 12.31 -23.05
N LYS A 187 8.03 11.01 -23.01
CA LYS A 187 7.75 10.22 -24.23
C LYS A 187 6.50 10.73 -24.97
N GLY A 188 5.45 11.06 -24.22
CA GLY A 188 4.21 11.64 -24.78
C GLY A 188 4.45 12.98 -25.45
N ASP A 189 5.18 13.87 -24.79
CA ASP A 189 5.53 15.19 -25.31
C ASP A 189 6.39 15.08 -26.59
N ALA A 190 7.40 14.19 -26.56
CA ALA A 190 8.24 13.92 -27.75
C ALA A 190 7.41 13.37 -28.92
N SER A 191 6.53 12.41 -28.65
CA SER A 191 5.63 11.87 -29.68
C SER A 191 4.67 12.94 -30.23
N ALA A 192 4.12 13.78 -29.38
CA ALA A 192 3.24 14.88 -29.79
C ALA A 192 3.97 15.90 -30.69
N ILE A 193 5.24 16.22 -30.37
CA ILE A 193 6.05 17.13 -31.21
C ILE A 193 6.29 16.51 -32.58
N ILE A 194 6.69 15.22 -32.64
CA ILE A 194 6.93 14.51 -33.90
C ILE A 194 5.65 14.47 -34.74
N GLN A 195 4.50 14.09 -34.14
CA GLN A 195 3.23 14.04 -34.87
C GLN A 195 2.78 15.43 -35.37
N LYS A 196 2.97 16.48 -34.57
CA LYS A 196 2.70 17.85 -35.02
C LYS A 196 3.57 18.27 -36.20
N ALA A 197 4.86 17.91 -36.18
CA ALA A 197 5.78 18.22 -37.30
C ALA A 197 5.40 17.44 -38.55
N GLU A 198 5.04 16.17 -38.46
CA GLU A 198 4.56 15.36 -39.57
C GLU A 198 3.24 15.88 -40.14
N ALA A 199 2.28 16.25 -39.27
CA ALA A 199 1.02 16.85 -39.70
C ALA A 199 1.25 18.17 -40.43
N TYR A 200 2.11 19.05 -39.87
CA TYR A 200 2.47 20.31 -40.52
C TYR A 200 3.13 20.09 -41.91
N LYS A 201 4.07 19.13 -42.02
CA LYS A 201 4.67 18.72 -43.30
C LYS A 201 3.60 18.25 -44.29
N ALA A 202 2.71 17.35 -43.84
CA ALA A 202 1.64 16.86 -44.70
C ALA A 202 0.68 17.96 -45.13
N GLN A 203 0.31 18.86 -44.24
CA GLN A 203 -0.54 20.00 -44.56
C GLN A 203 0.10 20.96 -45.55
N THR A 204 1.40 21.28 -45.38
CA THR A 204 2.13 22.17 -46.27
C THR A 204 2.25 21.58 -47.67
N VAL A 205 2.58 20.29 -47.74
CA VAL A 205 2.67 19.56 -49.07
C VAL A 205 1.30 19.48 -49.73
N ALA A 206 0.24 19.15 -48.94
CA ALA A 206 -1.13 19.10 -49.47
C ALA A 206 -1.61 20.47 -49.98
N ARG A 207 -1.31 21.55 -49.25
CA ARG A 207 -1.62 22.91 -49.68
C ARG A 207 -0.91 23.27 -50.95
N ALA A 208 0.44 23.03 -51.04
CA ALA A 208 1.19 23.32 -52.23
C ALA A 208 0.70 22.51 -53.45
N LYS A 209 0.35 21.24 -53.28
CA LYS A 209 -0.27 20.43 -54.34
C LYS A 209 -1.61 20.97 -54.78
N GLY A 210 -2.44 21.39 -53.82
CA GLY A 210 -3.73 22.00 -54.10
C GLY A 210 -3.60 23.32 -54.88
N ASP A 211 -2.67 24.18 -54.50
CA ASP A 211 -2.38 25.42 -55.20
C ASP A 211 -1.90 25.22 -56.64
N VAL A 212 -1.00 24.23 -56.82
CA VAL A 212 -0.52 23.83 -58.17
C VAL A 212 -1.68 23.30 -59.01
N GLN A 213 -2.51 22.42 -58.49
CA GLN A 213 -3.67 21.87 -59.22
C GLN A 213 -4.67 23.00 -59.58
N ARG A 214 -4.95 23.88 -58.66
CA ARG A 214 -5.81 25.05 -58.93
C ARG A 214 -5.23 25.95 -60.02
N PHE A 215 -3.93 26.23 -59.92
CA PHE A 215 -3.26 27.05 -60.94
C PHE A 215 -3.31 26.35 -62.30
N THR A 216 -3.02 25.07 -62.39
CA THR A 216 -3.07 24.34 -63.65
C THR A 216 -4.46 24.33 -64.27
N GLN A 217 -5.52 24.13 -63.46
CA GLN A 217 -6.90 24.20 -63.95
C GLN A 217 -7.27 25.60 -64.46
N VAL A 218 -6.88 26.65 -63.73
CA VAL A 218 -7.11 28.03 -64.20
C VAL A 218 -6.33 28.31 -65.45
N TYR A 219 -5.09 27.86 -65.54
CA TYR A 219 -4.24 28.01 -66.77
C TYR A 219 -4.83 27.30 -67.98
N ASP A 220 -5.33 26.08 -67.81
CA ASP A 220 -5.96 25.31 -68.89
C ASP A 220 -7.24 26.01 -69.41
N GLN A 221 -8.00 26.63 -68.55
CA GLN A 221 -9.16 27.43 -68.94
C GLN A 221 -8.76 28.75 -69.66
N TRP A 222 -7.75 29.43 -69.10
CA TRP A 222 -7.20 30.64 -69.72
C TRP A 222 -6.60 30.36 -71.12
N ALA A 223 -5.91 29.22 -71.28
CA ALA A 223 -5.35 28.83 -72.60
C ALA A 223 -6.44 28.69 -73.68
N LYS A 224 -7.69 28.30 -73.25
CA LYS A 224 -8.83 28.12 -74.20
C LYS A 224 -9.52 29.44 -74.56
N ALA A 225 -9.61 30.38 -73.65
CA ALA A 225 -10.35 31.67 -73.76
C ALA A 225 -9.61 32.75 -72.98
N LYS A 226 -8.58 33.35 -73.54
CA LYS A 226 -7.67 34.28 -72.85
C LYS A 226 -8.36 35.52 -72.32
N ASP A 227 -9.14 36.20 -73.18
CA ASP A 227 -9.73 37.51 -72.86
C ASP A 227 -10.83 37.39 -71.81
N ILE A 228 -11.72 36.43 -71.94
CA ILE A 228 -12.86 36.25 -71.03
C ILE A 228 -12.40 35.81 -69.66
N THR A 229 -11.39 34.92 -69.60
CA THR A 229 -10.86 34.38 -68.31
C THR A 229 -10.09 35.47 -67.57
N SER A 230 -9.33 36.33 -68.25
CA SER A 230 -8.60 37.44 -67.60
C SER A 230 -9.53 38.45 -67.01
N GLU A 231 -10.59 38.81 -67.70
CA GLU A 231 -11.63 39.77 -67.20
C GLU A 231 -12.36 39.19 -66.00
N ARG A 232 -12.71 37.92 -66.03
CA ARG A 232 -13.34 37.24 -64.90
C ARG A 232 -12.45 37.23 -63.65
N ILE A 233 -11.16 36.85 -63.77
CA ILE A 233 -10.21 36.83 -62.68
C ILE A 233 -10.02 38.25 -62.09
N TYR A 234 -9.94 39.24 -62.97
CA TYR A 234 -9.84 40.63 -62.53
C TYR A 234 -11.06 41.08 -61.72
N LEU A 235 -12.27 40.75 -62.14
CA LEU A 235 -13.49 41.06 -61.41
C LEU A 235 -13.59 40.31 -60.07
N GLU A 236 -13.22 38.99 -60.03
CA GLU A 236 -13.19 38.20 -58.81
C GLU A 236 -12.18 38.77 -57.79
N THR A 237 -11.00 39.14 -58.21
CA THR A 237 -9.96 39.74 -57.35
C THR A 237 -10.41 41.12 -56.87
N LEU A 238 -11.05 41.93 -57.70
CA LEU A 238 -11.61 43.23 -57.33
C LEU A 238 -12.72 43.06 -56.28
N GLU A 239 -13.61 42.09 -56.48
CA GLU A 239 -14.66 41.78 -55.52
C GLU A 239 -14.08 41.36 -54.17
N GLU A 240 -13.07 40.47 -54.13
CA GLU A 240 -12.41 39.99 -52.90
C GLU A 240 -11.73 41.14 -52.18
N VAL A 241 -11.01 42.01 -52.87
CA VAL A 241 -10.40 43.21 -52.29
C VAL A 241 -11.46 44.13 -51.73
N LEU A 242 -12.54 44.39 -52.51
CA LEU A 242 -13.64 45.24 -52.08
C LEU A 242 -14.45 44.65 -50.92
N ARG A 243 -14.52 43.33 -50.77
CA ARG A 243 -15.16 42.64 -49.63
C ARG A 243 -14.41 42.87 -48.33
N ASN A 244 -13.08 42.87 -48.39
CA ASN A 244 -12.20 42.94 -47.23
C ASN A 244 -11.82 44.38 -46.83
N VAL A 245 -12.17 45.40 -47.64
CA VAL A 245 -11.90 46.81 -47.34
C VAL A 245 -13.13 47.49 -46.76
N ASN A 246 -12.98 48.16 -45.63
CA ASN A 246 -14.04 49.01 -45.08
C ASN A 246 -14.28 50.19 -46.05
N LYS A 247 -15.44 50.21 -46.70
CA LYS A 247 -15.79 51.25 -47.68
C LYS A 247 -16.58 52.34 -46.99
N VAL A 248 -16.13 53.59 -47.19
CA VAL A 248 -16.88 54.75 -46.83
C VAL A 248 -17.32 55.47 -48.12
N MET A 249 -18.57 55.36 -48.48
CA MET A 249 -19.13 56.11 -49.65
C MET A 249 -19.61 57.47 -49.17
N VAL A 250 -18.95 58.48 -49.61
CA VAL A 250 -19.38 59.87 -49.38
C VAL A 250 -20.16 60.39 -50.61
N ASP A 251 -21.43 60.59 -50.43
CA ASP A 251 -22.27 61.19 -51.53
C ASP A 251 -21.88 62.63 -51.76
N LYS A 252 -21.66 62.99 -53.06
CA LYS A 252 -21.26 64.31 -53.47
C LYS A 252 -22.31 65.35 -53.17
N SER A 253 -23.56 64.94 -52.99
CA SER A 253 -24.68 65.88 -52.69
C SER A 253 -24.76 66.32 -51.24
N ALA A 254 -24.06 65.58 -50.33
CA ALA A 254 -24.01 65.88 -48.88
C ALA A 254 -22.80 66.72 -48.48
N ALA A 255 -21.88 67.00 -49.41
CA ALA A 255 -20.68 67.79 -49.17
C ALA A 255 -20.97 69.30 -49.31
N GLY A 256 -21.72 69.89 -48.35
CA GLY A 256 -21.73 71.37 -48.18
C GLY A 256 -20.35 71.81 -47.65
N PRO A 257 -20.01 73.10 -47.83
CA PRO A 257 -18.72 73.62 -47.38
C PRO A 257 -18.66 73.58 -45.83
N GLY A 258 -18.04 72.53 -45.29
CA GLY A 258 -17.87 72.39 -43.83
C GLY A 258 -17.88 70.97 -43.28
N VAL A 259 -18.09 69.93 -44.11
CA VAL A 259 -18.03 68.51 -43.64
C VAL A 259 -16.60 68.01 -43.71
N VAL A 260 -15.92 67.99 -42.56
CA VAL A 260 -14.66 67.29 -42.41
C VAL A 260 -14.98 65.81 -42.20
N PRO A 261 -14.54 64.92 -43.07
CA PRO A 261 -14.74 63.50 -42.86
C PRO A 261 -13.99 63.05 -41.59
N TYR A 262 -14.71 62.87 -40.50
CA TYR A 262 -14.20 62.33 -39.27
C TYR A 262 -14.10 60.84 -39.43
N LEU A 263 -12.88 60.31 -39.63
CA LEU A 263 -12.61 58.91 -39.57
C LEU A 263 -12.32 58.53 -38.09
N PRO A 264 -13.23 57.83 -37.39
CA PRO A 264 -12.95 57.42 -36.02
C PRO A 264 -11.84 56.39 -36.04
N LEU A 265 -10.64 56.74 -35.60
CA LEU A 265 -9.49 55.87 -35.43
C LEU A 265 -9.74 54.64 -34.50
N PRO A 266 -10.74 54.61 -33.59
CA PRO A 266 -10.90 53.42 -32.72
C PRO A 266 -11.54 52.21 -33.36
N GLU A 267 -11.98 52.22 -34.60
CA GLU A 267 -12.51 51.02 -35.31
C GLU A 267 -11.49 50.26 -36.13
N LEU A 268 -10.23 50.59 -36.07
CA LEU A 268 -9.17 49.64 -36.35
C LEU A 268 -9.22 48.58 -35.23
N LYS A 269 -9.99 47.50 -35.41
CA LYS A 269 -9.92 46.33 -34.55
C LYS A 269 -8.45 46.04 -34.32
N PRO A 270 -7.95 46.07 -33.07
CA PRO A 270 -6.59 45.65 -32.81
C PRO A 270 -6.46 44.24 -33.38
N GLY A 271 -5.58 44.07 -34.34
CA GLY A 271 -5.28 42.80 -34.94
C GLY A 271 -5.13 41.79 -33.83
N GLN A 272 -5.69 40.60 -34.04
CA GLN A 272 -5.60 39.45 -33.14
C GLN A 272 -4.22 39.46 -32.48
N SER A 273 -4.23 39.61 -31.16
CA SER A 273 -3.02 39.53 -30.35
C SER A 273 -2.32 38.22 -30.72
N MET A 274 -1.14 38.32 -31.27
CA MET A 274 -0.23 37.16 -31.40
C MET A 274 -0.24 36.43 -30.07
N PRO A 275 -0.36 35.07 -30.06
CA PRO A 275 -0.25 34.30 -28.83
C PRO A 275 1.11 34.66 -28.21
N LYS A 276 1.06 35.28 -27.02
CA LYS A 276 2.21 35.61 -26.19
C LYS A 276 3.01 34.34 -26.01
N ALA A 277 4.25 34.34 -26.48
CA ALA A 277 5.18 33.22 -26.22
C ALA A 277 5.15 32.90 -24.73
N PRO A 278 5.11 31.60 -24.32
CA PRO A 278 5.13 31.24 -22.91
C PRO A 278 6.40 31.80 -22.29
N ALA A 279 6.21 32.51 -21.17
CA ALA A 279 7.30 33.04 -20.38
C ALA A 279 8.24 31.89 -19.99
N PRO A 280 9.58 32.08 -20.02
CA PRO A 280 10.51 31.07 -19.55
C PRO A 280 10.20 30.75 -18.09
N ALA A 281 10.13 29.46 -17.75
CA ALA A 281 9.94 28.94 -16.40
C ALA A 281 10.99 29.57 -15.46
N PRO A 282 10.60 29.96 -14.23
CA PRO A 282 11.56 30.46 -13.26
C PRO A 282 12.60 29.35 -12.94
N ALA A 283 13.87 29.72 -12.99
CA ALA A 283 14.98 28.86 -12.62
C ALA A 283 14.80 28.37 -11.15
N PRO A 284 15.15 27.12 -10.83
CA PRO A 284 15.07 26.63 -9.47
C PRO A 284 15.97 27.47 -8.57
N ALA A 285 15.40 28.00 -7.50
CA ALA A 285 16.11 28.72 -6.46
C ALA A 285 17.13 27.76 -5.82
N THR A 286 18.40 28.03 -6.02
CA THR A 286 19.51 27.46 -5.26
C THR A 286 19.35 27.93 -3.81
N THR A 287 18.80 27.07 -2.96
CA THR A 287 18.90 27.25 -1.50
C THR A 287 20.34 26.99 -1.12
N GLY A 288 21.07 28.09 -0.93
CA GLY A 288 22.38 28.06 -0.37
C GLY A 288 22.35 27.50 1.04
N GLY A 289 23.29 26.58 1.32
CA GLY A 289 23.53 26.04 2.63
C GLY A 289 23.97 27.11 3.62
N GLN A 290 23.48 26.98 4.83
CA GLN A 290 24.16 27.48 6.03
C GLN A 290 24.10 26.44 7.12
N ARG A 291 25.31 25.99 7.47
CA ARG A 291 25.81 25.37 8.72
C ARG A 291 25.10 24.12 9.22
#